data_cbb21d930ecf9814247a8d6fe0901f31
#
_entry.id   cbb21d930ecf9814247a8d6fe0901f31
#
_cell.length_a   1.000
_cell.length_b   1.000
_cell.length_c   1.000
_cell.angle_alpha   90.00
_cell.angle_beta   90.00
_cell.angle_gamma   90.00
#
_symmetry.space_group_name_H-M   'P 1'
#
loop_
_entity.id
_entity.type
_entity.pdbx_description
1 polymer ?
#
loop_
_entity_poly.entity_id
_entity_poly.type
_entity_poly.pdbx_seq_one_letter_code
_entity_poly.pdbx_strand_id
1 'polypeptide(L)'
;AAAAHHAIVCVLSCKAAPGETPDNLNYKPAMSNSFPGYKDGSYEKSFTEIIHFIDNRYRTIPDKRHRAIAGLSMGGFHTLYISLNYPDYFNYIGLFSAGLSANGVDPNSPMYTNLDEKLGNLKRSGYQLFWIGIGKDDFLYDANQQFRQRMDSLGMKYQYVESTRGHIWANWRAYLLQFAPMLFK
;
A
#
# COMPACT_ATOMS: atom_id res chain seq x y z
N ALA A 1 -9.18 -11.78 11.54
CA ALA A 1 -8.75 -12.09 10.16
C ALA A 1 -7.53 -13.02 10.15
N ALA A 2 -6.41 -12.64 10.79
CA ALA A 2 -5.19 -13.47 10.81
C ALA A 2 -5.44 -14.87 11.38
N ALA A 3 -6.22 -14.97 12.46
CA ALA A 3 -6.54 -16.27 13.07
C ALA A 3 -7.39 -17.16 12.15
N ALA A 4 -8.31 -16.57 11.38
CA ALA A 4 -9.18 -17.32 10.46
C ALA A 4 -8.43 -17.89 9.25
N HIS A 5 -7.31 -17.25 8.87
CA HIS A 5 -6.51 -17.67 7.72
C HIS A 5 -5.11 -18.15 8.09
N HIS A 6 -4.81 -18.33 9.39
CA HIS A 6 -3.48 -18.69 9.87
C HIS A 6 -2.36 -17.77 9.31
N ALA A 7 -2.65 -16.47 9.18
CA ALA A 7 -1.75 -15.51 8.59
C ALA A 7 -0.89 -14.80 9.64
N ILE A 8 0.34 -14.46 9.28
CA ILE A 8 1.21 -13.55 10.03
C ILE A 8 0.93 -12.13 9.54
N VAL A 9 0.62 -11.22 10.46
CA VAL A 9 0.38 -9.81 10.13
C VAL A 9 1.56 -8.98 10.61
N CYS A 10 2.25 -8.34 9.68
CA CYS A 10 3.34 -7.39 9.96
C CYS A 10 2.82 -5.97 9.79
N VAL A 11 2.82 -5.20 10.86
CA VAL A 11 2.49 -3.78 10.81
C VAL A 11 3.79 -2.99 10.85
N LEU A 12 4.06 -2.25 9.78
CA LEU A 12 5.26 -1.45 9.65
C LEU A 12 5.01 -0.03 10.12
N SER A 13 5.97 0.52 10.84
CA SER A 13 6.02 1.93 11.19
C SER A 13 6.97 2.65 10.24
N CYS A 14 6.59 3.82 9.74
CA CYS A 14 7.47 4.68 8.94
C CYS A 14 8.58 5.35 9.79
N LYS A 15 8.76 4.96 11.04
CA LYS A 15 9.87 5.38 11.88
C LYS A 15 11.13 4.62 11.49
N ALA A 16 11.95 5.22 10.69
CA ALA A 16 13.22 4.62 10.26
C ALA A 16 14.43 5.53 10.50
N ALA A 17 14.31 6.56 11.33
CA ALA A 17 15.49 7.35 11.69
C ALA A 17 16.30 6.62 12.77
N PRO A 18 17.61 6.41 12.57
CA PRO A 18 18.49 5.85 13.60
C PRO A 18 18.41 6.72 14.86
N GLY A 19 18.07 6.11 16.01
CA GLY A 19 17.98 6.79 17.32
C GLY A 19 16.58 7.22 17.75
N GLU A 20 15.53 7.02 16.95
CA GLU A 20 14.16 7.21 17.42
C GLU A 20 13.66 5.94 18.14
N THR A 21 13.35 6.09 19.43
CA THR A 21 12.78 4.99 20.22
C THR A 21 11.26 4.92 20.06
N PRO A 22 10.67 3.70 20.06
CA PRO A 22 9.22 3.50 19.96
C PRO A 22 8.40 4.05 21.14
N ASP A 23 9.07 4.45 22.21
CA ASP A 23 8.45 4.67 23.52
C ASP A 23 7.86 6.07 23.73
N ASN A 24 7.91 6.93 22.72
CA ASN A 24 7.27 8.25 22.82
C ASN A 24 5.79 8.17 22.39
N LEU A 25 4.91 7.89 23.35
CA LEU A 25 3.45 7.85 23.16
C LEU A 25 2.83 9.20 22.72
N ASN A 26 3.58 10.28 22.76
CA ASN A 26 3.19 11.61 22.27
C ASN A 26 3.64 11.88 20.84
N TYR A 27 4.11 10.85 20.12
CA TYR A 27 4.47 11.00 18.73
C TYR A 27 3.26 11.39 17.89
N LYS A 28 3.20 12.65 17.54
CA LYS A 28 2.37 13.11 16.42
C LYS A 28 3.19 12.81 15.18
N PRO A 29 2.73 11.93 14.28
CA PRO A 29 3.41 11.76 13.01
C PRO A 29 3.46 13.15 12.37
N ALA A 30 4.64 13.72 12.30
CA ALA A 30 4.82 14.95 11.57
C ALA A 30 4.44 14.62 10.13
N MET A 31 3.34 15.19 9.67
CA MET A 31 3.02 15.32 8.24
C MET A 31 4.07 16.22 7.57
N SER A 32 5.27 16.27 8.12
CA SER A 32 6.35 17.09 7.63
C SER A 32 7.11 16.34 6.53
N ASN A 33 7.51 17.08 5.53
CA ASN A 33 8.36 16.69 4.41
C ASN A 33 9.75 16.11 4.80
N SER A 34 9.92 15.63 6.01
CA SER A 34 11.19 15.27 6.62
C SER A 34 11.37 13.76 6.86
N PHE A 35 10.54 12.89 6.24
CA PHE A 35 10.85 11.47 6.21
C PHE A 35 11.94 11.22 5.17
N PRO A 36 13.17 10.83 5.58
CA PRO A 36 14.16 10.36 4.63
C PRO A 36 13.59 9.18 3.84
N GLY A 37 13.74 9.21 2.53
CA GLY A 37 13.27 8.12 1.67
C GLY A 37 11.81 8.18 1.20
N TYR A 38 10.99 9.07 1.72
CA TYR A 38 9.62 9.26 1.23
C TYR A 38 9.56 9.84 -0.19
N LYS A 39 10.57 10.59 -0.56
CA LYS A 39 10.60 11.30 -1.84
C LYS A 39 11.50 10.67 -2.90
N ASP A 40 12.48 9.87 -2.49
CA ASP A 40 13.50 9.29 -3.37
C ASP A 40 13.29 7.81 -3.68
N GLY A 41 12.32 7.16 -3.03
CA GLY A 41 12.00 5.76 -3.22
C GLY A 41 12.88 4.79 -2.43
N SER A 42 13.73 5.27 -1.52
CA SER A 42 14.59 4.40 -0.71
C SER A 42 13.78 3.52 0.25
N TYR A 43 12.65 4.03 0.73
CA TYR A 43 11.72 3.26 1.57
C TYR A 43 11.16 2.04 0.82
N GLU A 44 10.68 2.24 -0.39
CA GLU A 44 10.12 1.15 -1.22
C GLU A 44 11.21 0.15 -1.60
N LYS A 45 12.42 0.60 -1.89
CA LYS A 45 13.56 -0.27 -2.22
C LYS A 45 13.93 -1.19 -1.06
N SER A 46 13.92 -0.69 0.17
CA SER A 46 14.27 -1.49 1.35
C SER A 46 13.18 -2.50 1.74
N PHE A 47 12.00 -2.41 1.15
CA PHE A 47 10.87 -3.26 1.54
C PHE A 47 11.11 -4.74 1.26
N THR A 48 11.87 -5.08 0.24
CA THR A 48 12.25 -6.47 -0.06
C THR A 48 13.09 -7.10 1.04
N GLU A 49 13.92 -6.32 1.73
CA GLU A 49 14.73 -6.80 2.86
C GLU A 49 13.83 -7.20 4.04
N ILE A 50 12.74 -6.44 4.26
CA ILE A 50 11.74 -6.76 5.30
C ILE A 50 11.05 -8.09 4.96
N ILE A 51 10.68 -8.31 3.71
CA ILE A 51 10.07 -9.57 3.28
C ILE A 51 11.02 -10.74 3.53
N HIS A 52 12.26 -10.63 3.11
CA HIS A 52 13.27 -11.66 3.34
C HIS A 52 13.53 -11.91 4.83
N PHE A 53 13.58 -10.85 5.64
CA PHE A 53 13.70 -10.98 7.09
C PHE A 53 12.53 -11.77 7.69
N ILE A 54 11.29 -11.47 7.30
CA ILE A 54 10.09 -12.16 7.78
C ILE A 54 10.08 -13.62 7.32
N ASP A 55 10.37 -13.88 6.06
CA ASP A 55 10.39 -15.24 5.52
C ASP A 55 11.48 -16.11 6.17
N ASN A 56 12.63 -15.54 6.55
CA ASN A 56 13.70 -16.25 7.22
C ASN A 56 13.44 -16.44 8.72
N ARG A 57 12.64 -15.58 9.35
CA ARG A 57 12.40 -15.59 10.80
C ARG A 57 11.17 -16.37 11.22
N TYR A 58 10.16 -16.44 10.36
CA TYR A 58 8.86 -17.02 10.67
C TYR A 58 8.48 -18.11 9.66
N ARG A 59 7.54 -18.96 10.04
CA ARG A 59 7.02 -20.03 9.17
C ARG A 59 6.04 -19.45 8.15
N THR A 60 6.55 -18.77 7.15
CA THR A 60 5.77 -18.24 6.03
C THR A 60 5.78 -19.21 4.86
N ILE A 61 4.86 -19.00 3.92
CA ILE A 61 4.91 -19.60 2.59
C ILE A 61 5.47 -18.51 1.66
N PRO A 62 6.74 -18.60 1.23
CA PRO A 62 7.45 -17.49 0.60
C PRO A 62 7.12 -17.36 -0.89
N ASP A 63 5.85 -17.31 -1.24
CA ASP A 63 5.41 -17.07 -2.60
C ASP A 63 4.36 -15.94 -2.68
N LYS A 64 4.22 -15.38 -3.88
CA LYS A 64 3.30 -14.29 -4.20
C LYS A 64 1.85 -14.57 -3.80
N ARG A 65 1.38 -15.80 -3.95
CA ARG A 65 -0.02 -16.18 -3.69
C ARG A 65 -0.38 -16.11 -2.21
N HIS A 66 0.63 -16.19 -1.35
CA HIS A 66 0.49 -16.17 0.10
C HIS A 66 0.92 -14.83 0.74
N ARG A 67 1.08 -13.78 -0.08
CA ARG A 67 1.41 -12.43 0.41
C ARG A 67 0.36 -11.42 0.01
N ALA A 68 0.02 -10.58 0.99
CA ALA A 68 -0.84 -9.41 0.82
C ALA A 68 -0.10 -8.17 1.32
N ILE A 69 -0.37 -7.05 0.67
CA ILE A 69 0.08 -5.73 1.11
C ILE A 69 -1.10 -4.77 1.12
N ALA A 70 -1.23 -3.97 2.16
CA ALA A 70 -2.25 -2.94 2.21
C ALA A 70 -1.76 -1.73 3.02
N GLY A 71 -2.27 -0.56 2.69
CA GLY A 71 -1.93 0.65 3.41
C GLY A 71 -2.99 1.73 3.30
N LEU A 72 -3.01 2.61 4.30
CA LEU A 72 -3.88 3.77 4.35
C LEU A 72 -3.11 5.06 4.09
N SER A 73 -3.74 6.04 3.42
CA SER A 73 -3.16 7.36 3.19
C SER A 73 -1.77 7.27 2.53
N MET A 74 -0.72 7.74 3.20
CA MET A 74 0.67 7.59 2.79
C MET A 74 1.08 6.11 2.68
N GLY A 75 0.62 5.25 3.59
CA GLY A 75 0.83 3.79 3.49
C GLY A 75 0.22 3.20 2.23
N GLY A 76 -0.89 3.75 1.74
CA GLY A 76 -1.49 3.40 0.44
C GLY A 76 -0.60 3.81 -0.73
N PHE A 77 0.05 4.97 -0.66
CA PHE A 77 1.05 5.40 -1.63
C PHE A 77 2.22 4.40 -1.71
N HIS A 78 2.81 4.06 -0.56
CA HIS A 78 3.89 3.07 -0.52
C HIS A 78 3.44 1.70 -1.01
N THR A 79 2.24 1.25 -0.61
CA THR A 79 1.65 0.00 -1.08
C THR A 79 1.57 -0.05 -2.61
N LEU A 80 1.10 1.03 -3.24
CA LEU A 80 1.04 1.11 -4.69
C LEU A 80 2.43 0.96 -5.32
N TYR A 81 3.38 1.81 -4.93
CA TYR A 81 4.69 1.82 -5.58
C TYR A 81 5.55 0.58 -5.27
N ILE A 82 5.42 -0.01 -4.09
CA ILE A 82 6.02 -1.32 -3.80
C ILE A 82 5.44 -2.38 -4.73
N SER A 83 4.12 -2.46 -4.85
CA SER A 83 3.47 -3.46 -5.73
C SER A 83 3.82 -3.26 -7.21
N LEU A 84 3.98 -2.01 -7.65
CA LEU A 84 4.33 -1.68 -9.03
C LEU A 84 5.79 -2.00 -9.39
N ASN A 85 6.72 -1.79 -8.45
CA ASN A 85 8.13 -2.03 -8.69
C ASN A 85 8.53 -3.49 -8.39
N TYR A 86 7.73 -4.19 -7.59
CA TYR A 86 7.93 -5.59 -7.23
C TYR A 86 6.66 -6.42 -7.51
N PRO A 87 6.23 -6.53 -8.79
CA PRO A 87 4.93 -7.11 -9.14
C PRO A 87 4.81 -8.61 -8.83
N ASP A 88 5.93 -9.29 -8.58
CA ASP A 88 5.97 -10.72 -8.28
C ASP A 88 5.96 -11.04 -6.78
N TYR A 89 5.78 -10.02 -5.92
CA TYR A 89 5.80 -10.22 -4.47
C TYR A 89 4.42 -10.41 -3.84
N PHE A 90 3.36 -9.81 -4.42
CA PHE A 90 2.02 -9.77 -3.80
C PHE A 90 0.91 -10.09 -4.78
N ASN A 91 0.00 -10.97 -4.37
CA ASN A 91 -1.25 -11.23 -5.10
C ASN A 91 -2.44 -10.43 -4.61
N TYR A 92 -2.35 -9.87 -3.42
CA TYR A 92 -3.43 -9.13 -2.78
C TYR A 92 -2.93 -7.74 -2.41
N ILE A 93 -3.56 -6.71 -2.98
CA ILE A 93 -3.14 -5.31 -2.86
C ILE A 93 -4.34 -4.49 -2.39
N GLY A 94 -4.19 -3.76 -1.28
CA GLY A 94 -5.25 -2.94 -0.70
C GLY A 94 -4.85 -1.47 -0.55
N LEU A 95 -5.59 -0.57 -1.16
CA LEU A 95 -5.41 0.88 -1.08
C LEU A 95 -6.56 1.49 -0.29
N PHE A 96 -6.30 2.02 0.90
CA PHE A 96 -7.28 2.63 1.77
C PHE A 96 -7.06 4.13 1.85
N SER A 97 -7.93 4.93 1.23
CA SER A 97 -7.75 6.39 1.14
C SER A 97 -6.31 6.76 0.73
N ALA A 98 -5.81 6.13 -0.31
CA ALA A 98 -4.39 6.21 -0.67
C ALA A 98 -4.01 7.59 -1.20
N GLY A 99 -2.84 8.07 -0.80
CA GLY A 99 -2.25 9.33 -1.26
C GLY A 99 -1.63 9.19 -2.65
N LEU A 100 -2.45 9.10 -3.68
CA LEU A 100 -2.02 8.75 -5.05
C LEU A 100 -1.49 9.93 -5.86
N SER A 101 -1.39 11.12 -5.28
CA SER A 101 -0.78 12.26 -5.95
C SER A 101 0.75 12.18 -5.85
N ALA A 102 1.42 12.33 -6.98
CA ALA A 102 2.89 12.37 -7.04
C ALA A 102 3.50 13.71 -6.57
N ASN A 103 2.71 14.55 -5.90
CA ASN A 103 3.17 15.85 -5.43
C ASN A 103 4.28 15.70 -4.39
N GLY A 104 5.44 16.25 -4.69
CA GLY A 104 6.57 16.31 -3.78
C GLY A 104 7.48 15.08 -3.74
N VAL A 105 7.26 14.10 -4.62
CA VAL A 105 8.23 13.01 -4.87
C VAL A 105 9.29 13.46 -5.87
N ASP A 106 10.46 12.83 -5.83
CA ASP A 106 11.48 13.04 -6.85
C ASP A 106 10.97 12.54 -8.22
N PRO A 107 10.76 13.43 -9.19
CA PRO A 107 10.24 13.04 -10.51
C PRO A 107 11.22 12.18 -11.31
N ASN A 108 12.50 12.15 -10.92
CA ASN A 108 13.53 11.34 -11.57
C ASN A 108 13.73 9.98 -10.88
N SER A 109 13.09 9.74 -9.75
CA SER A 109 13.20 8.47 -9.07
C SER A 109 12.58 7.35 -9.92
N PRO A 110 13.33 6.30 -10.26
CA PRO A 110 12.79 5.16 -11.01
C PRO A 110 11.65 4.46 -10.27
N MET A 111 11.51 4.68 -8.95
CA MET A 111 10.38 4.15 -8.19
C MET A 111 9.04 4.77 -8.61
N TYR A 112 9.01 6.03 -9.03
CA TYR A 112 7.79 6.81 -9.25
C TYR A 112 7.52 7.13 -10.73
N THR A 113 8.49 6.88 -11.61
CA THR A 113 8.35 7.09 -13.06
C THR A 113 7.65 5.92 -13.76
N ASN A 114 7.18 6.15 -14.99
CA ASN A 114 6.63 5.12 -15.88
C ASN A 114 5.42 4.37 -15.31
N LEU A 115 4.49 5.11 -14.69
CA LEU A 115 3.34 4.53 -13.98
C LEU A 115 2.52 3.56 -14.85
N ASP A 116 2.22 3.91 -16.10
CA ASP A 116 1.40 3.08 -16.99
C ASP A 116 2.10 1.78 -17.39
N GLU A 117 3.39 1.86 -17.65
CA GLU A 117 4.22 0.68 -17.93
C GLU A 117 4.23 -0.27 -16.73
N LYS A 118 4.42 0.26 -15.52
CA LYS A 118 4.43 -0.52 -14.28
C LYS A 118 3.07 -1.15 -13.97
N LEU A 119 1.98 -0.41 -14.18
CA LEU A 119 0.62 -0.97 -14.08
C LEU A 119 0.42 -2.11 -15.08
N GLY A 120 0.89 -1.93 -16.31
CA GLY A 120 0.90 -2.99 -17.33
C GLY A 120 1.72 -4.22 -16.92
N ASN A 121 2.87 -4.02 -16.28
CA ASN A 121 3.71 -5.09 -15.76
C ASN A 121 2.99 -5.85 -14.63
N LEU A 122 2.40 -5.13 -13.67
CA LEU A 122 1.62 -5.72 -12.60
C LEU A 122 0.43 -6.51 -13.13
N LYS A 123 -0.27 -5.99 -14.15
CA LYS A 123 -1.36 -6.71 -14.83
C LYS A 123 -0.88 -8.01 -15.47
N ARG A 124 0.27 -7.99 -16.15
CA ARG A 124 0.87 -9.19 -16.80
C ARG A 124 1.38 -10.21 -15.79
N SER A 125 2.03 -9.77 -14.73
CA SER A 125 2.42 -10.63 -13.61
C SER A 125 1.23 -11.31 -12.94
N GLY A 126 0.05 -10.70 -13.03
CA GLY A 126 -1.19 -11.16 -12.42
C GLY A 126 -1.27 -10.85 -10.93
N TYR A 127 -2.47 -10.61 -10.45
CA TYR A 127 -2.82 -10.47 -9.03
C TYR A 127 -4.21 -11.05 -8.80
N GLN A 128 -4.46 -11.53 -7.59
CA GLN A 128 -5.74 -12.12 -7.22
C GLN A 128 -6.77 -11.04 -6.83
N LEU A 129 -6.30 -10.00 -6.12
CA LEU A 129 -7.14 -8.92 -5.64
C LEU A 129 -6.38 -7.59 -5.69
N PHE A 130 -6.96 -6.60 -6.36
CA PHE A 130 -6.63 -5.20 -6.21
C PHE A 130 -7.86 -4.50 -5.63
N TRP A 131 -7.74 -3.94 -4.44
CA TRP A 131 -8.86 -3.37 -3.70
C TRP A 131 -8.63 -1.90 -3.38
N ILE A 132 -9.62 -1.06 -3.63
CA ILE A 132 -9.55 0.40 -3.43
C ILE A 132 -10.75 0.84 -2.60
N GLY A 133 -10.51 1.51 -1.48
CA GLY A 133 -11.54 2.14 -0.68
C GLY A 133 -11.27 3.61 -0.45
N ILE A 134 -12.30 4.46 -0.62
CA ILE A 134 -12.22 5.92 -0.41
C ILE A 134 -13.56 6.47 0.09
N GLY A 135 -13.51 7.46 0.97
CA GLY A 135 -14.68 8.21 1.39
C GLY A 135 -15.03 9.33 0.40
N LYS A 136 -16.32 9.62 0.22
CA LYS A 136 -16.78 10.70 -0.68
C LYS A 136 -16.26 12.08 -0.30
N ASP A 137 -16.11 12.31 1.01
CA ASP A 137 -15.66 13.59 1.56
C ASP A 137 -14.14 13.56 1.88
N ASP A 138 -13.41 12.56 1.39
CA ASP A 138 -11.97 12.47 1.58
C ASP A 138 -11.26 13.44 0.64
N PHE A 139 -10.32 14.22 1.16
CA PHE A 139 -9.55 15.18 0.35
C PHE A 139 -8.68 14.51 -0.73
N LEU A 140 -8.49 13.19 -0.67
CA LEU A 140 -7.81 12.37 -1.67
C LEU A 140 -8.78 11.76 -2.70
N TYR A 141 -10.08 12.07 -2.62
CA TYR A 141 -11.10 11.46 -3.46
C TYR A 141 -10.81 11.63 -4.95
N ASP A 142 -10.55 12.85 -5.41
CA ASP A 142 -10.31 13.14 -6.83
C ASP A 142 -9.07 12.42 -7.37
N ALA A 143 -7.98 12.35 -6.59
CA ALA A 143 -6.77 11.64 -6.97
C ALA A 143 -7.05 10.13 -7.11
N ASN A 144 -7.86 9.55 -6.23
CA ASN A 144 -8.27 8.15 -6.32
C ASN A 144 -9.19 7.90 -7.51
N GLN A 145 -10.09 8.82 -7.86
CA GLN A 145 -10.91 8.71 -9.07
C GLN A 145 -10.08 8.74 -10.35
N GLN A 146 -9.12 9.68 -10.45
CA GLN A 146 -8.21 9.74 -11.59
C GLN A 146 -7.38 8.46 -11.73
N PHE A 147 -6.92 7.90 -10.62
CA PHE A 147 -6.20 6.63 -10.64
C PHE A 147 -7.07 5.46 -11.11
N ARG A 148 -8.32 5.39 -10.67
CA ARG A 148 -9.28 4.38 -11.13
C ARG A 148 -9.54 4.50 -12.64
N GLN A 149 -9.78 5.71 -13.14
CA GLN A 149 -9.95 5.95 -14.59
C GLN A 149 -8.73 5.46 -15.39
N ARG A 150 -7.52 5.66 -14.85
CA ARG A 150 -6.29 5.13 -15.44
C ARG A 150 -6.27 3.60 -15.42
N MET A 151 -6.64 2.95 -14.33
CA MET A 151 -6.75 1.49 -14.28
C MET A 151 -7.78 0.96 -15.27
N ASP A 152 -8.94 1.64 -15.39
CA ASP A 152 -10.00 1.29 -16.34
C ASP A 152 -9.48 1.39 -17.79
N SER A 153 -8.74 2.44 -18.13
CA SER A 153 -8.14 2.61 -19.47
C SER A 153 -7.12 1.52 -19.83
N LEU A 154 -6.45 0.96 -18.82
CA LEU A 154 -5.53 -0.15 -18.98
C LEU A 154 -6.23 -1.52 -18.89
N GLY A 155 -7.54 -1.56 -18.69
CA GLY A 155 -8.33 -2.79 -18.53
C GLY A 155 -7.89 -3.62 -17.32
N MET A 156 -7.50 -2.98 -16.23
CA MET A 156 -7.14 -3.62 -14.97
C MET A 156 -8.40 -3.94 -14.15
N LYS A 157 -8.42 -5.10 -13.51
CA LYS A 157 -9.53 -5.50 -12.64
C LYS A 157 -9.25 -5.05 -11.22
N TYR A 158 -10.22 -4.45 -10.54
CA TYR A 158 -10.14 -4.10 -9.13
C TYR A 158 -11.52 -4.12 -8.49
N GLN A 159 -11.54 -4.22 -7.17
CA GLN A 159 -12.74 -3.97 -6.38
C GLN A 159 -12.70 -2.55 -5.82
N TYR A 160 -13.83 -1.87 -5.88
CA TYR A 160 -13.96 -0.51 -5.38
C TYR A 160 -15.05 -0.40 -4.34
N VAL A 161 -14.74 0.29 -3.27
CA VAL A 161 -15.69 0.62 -2.20
C VAL A 161 -15.66 2.12 -1.97
N GLU A 162 -16.80 2.76 -2.17
CA GLU A 162 -17.02 4.14 -1.81
C GLU A 162 -17.81 4.19 -0.51
N SER A 163 -17.26 4.87 0.50
CA SER A 163 -17.96 5.11 1.75
C SER A 163 -18.41 6.56 1.88
N THR A 164 -19.28 6.82 2.82
CA THR A 164 -19.55 8.18 3.29
C THR A 164 -18.39 8.70 4.12
N ARG A 165 -18.35 9.99 4.40
CA ARG A 165 -17.34 10.67 5.21
C ARG A 165 -15.97 10.77 4.52
N GLY A 166 -15.02 11.37 5.24
CA GLY A 166 -13.68 11.71 4.74
C GLY A 166 -12.57 10.80 5.23
N HIS A 167 -11.41 11.39 5.44
CA HIS A 167 -10.16 10.73 5.79
C HIS A 167 -10.09 10.37 7.28
N ILE A 168 -10.79 9.30 7.68
CA ILE A 168 -11.02 8.95 9.08
C ILE A 168 -10.86 7.47 9.40
N TRP A 169 -10.49 7.19 10.65
CA TRP A 169 -10.31 5.83 11.17
C TRP A 169 -11.53 4.92 11.02
N ALA A 170 -12.74 5.47 11.10
CA ALA A 170 -13.97 4.69 10.95
C ALA A 170 -14.04 4.03 9.57
N ASN A 171 -13.70 4.78 8.51
CA ASN A 171 -13.63 4.25 7.14
C ASN A 171 -12.54 3.18 7.02
N TRP A 172 -11.34 3.44 7.51
CA TRP A 172 -10.21 2.51 7.34
C TRP A 172 -10.42 1.19 8.09
N ARG A 173 -11.04 1.22 9.26
CA ARG A 173 -11.46 -0.01 9.96
C ARG A 173 -12.50 -0.80 9.16
N ALA A 174 -13.48 -0.10 8.57
CA ALA A 174 -14.47 -0.74 7.71
C ALA A 174 -13.84 -1.36 6.46
N TYR A 175 -12.86 -0.68 5.85
CA TYR A 175 -12.11 -1.21 4.70
C TYR A 175 -11.32 -2.46 5.07
N LEU A 176 -10.63 -2.46 6.19
CA LEU A 176 -9.89 -3.63 6.66
C LEU A 176 -10.83 -4.82 6.91
N LEU A 177 -12.01 -4.58 7.50
CA LEU A 177 -13.01 -5.63 7.74
C LEU A 177 -13.59 -6.20 6.45
N GLN A 178 -13.62 -5.45 5.36
CA GLN A 178 -14.05 -5.92 4.05
C GLN A 178 -12.92 -6.61 3.28
N PHE A 179 -11.73 -6.04 3.30
CA PHE A 179 -10.56 -6.55 2.57
C PHE A 179 -10.00 -7.85 3.16
N ALA A 180 -9.80 -7.91 4.48
CA ALA A 180 -9.11 -9.03 5.12
C ALA A 180 -9.80 -10.41 4.91
N PRO A 181 -11.14 -10.55 4.90
CA PRO A 181 -11.79 -11.82 4.63
C PRO A 181 -11.64 -12.31 3.17
N MET A 182 -11.15 -11.47 2.26
CA MET A 182 -10.96 -11.80 0.84
C MET A 182 -9.57 -12.36 0.55
N LEU A 183 -8.66 -12.30 1.53
CA LEU A 183 -7.29 -12.74 1.37
C LEU A 183 -7.18 -14.28 1.40
N PHE A 184 -6.28 -14.80 0.58
CA PHE A 184 -5.87 -16.23 0.59
C PHE A 184 -7.01 -17.23 0.38
N LYS A 185 -7.94 -16.88 -0.53
CA LYS A 185 -9.05 -17.75 -0.96
C LYS A 185 -8.71 -18.47 -2.25
#